data_2e7a0a4dd27fbaba68c65500e3c3e3e3
#
_entry.id   2e7a0a4dd27fbaba68c65500e3c3e3e3
#
_cell.length_a   1.000
_cell.length_b   1.000
_cell.length_c   1.000
_cell.angle_alpha   90.00
_cell.angle_beta   90.00
_cell.angle_gamma   90.00
#
_symmetry.space_group_name_H-M   'P 1'
#
loop_
_entity.id
_entity.type
_entity.pdbx_description
1 polymer ?
#
loop_
_entity_poly.entity_id
_entity_poly.type
_entity_poly.pdbx_seq_one_letter_code
_entity_poly.pdbx_strand_id
1 'polypeptide(L)'
;MNLKNKKILITGATGGIGNSLVEKFNNLGCSIFATGTNEEKLDKLKKNYPKIIVEKFKLDEHKNIENFIEKTHLKLNGLDILVNNAGITLDNLSIRLTEENWKKVLDINLTSTFLMCKYSIKKMLKNRYGKIVNITSI
;
A
#
# COMPACT_ATOMS: atom_id res chain seq x y z
N MET A 1 -16.65 -13.67 -6.47
CA MET A 1 -16.63 -12.48 -5.59
C MET A 1 -16.77 -11.24 -6.43
N ASN A 2 -17.77 -10.41 -6.19
CA ASN A 2 -17.94 -9.15 -6.94
C ASN A 2 -17.07 -8.07 -6.29
N LEU A 3 -16.11 -7.50 -7.03
CA LEU A 3 -15.21 -6.46 -6.57
C LEU A 3 -15.62 -5.04 -7.00
N LYS A 4 -16.67 -4.91 -7.81
CA LYS A 4 -17.18 -3.61 -8.26
C LYS A 4 -17.48 -2.68 -7.07
N ASN A 5 -16.98 -1.47 -7.15
CA ASN A 5 -17.09 -0.42 -6.12
C ASN A 5 -16.38 -0.74 -4.78
N LYS A 6 -15.59 -1.82 -4.68
CA LYS A 6 -14.75 -2.07 -3.51
C LYS A 6 -13.65 -1.01 -3.40
N LYS A 7 -13.36 -0.60 -2.20
CA LYS A 7 -12.44 0.47 -1.84
C LYS A 7 -11.11 -0.14 -1.44
N ILE A 8 -10.09 0.10 -2.23
CA ILE A 8 -8.80 -0.61 -2.16
C ILE A 8 -7.66 0.38 -1.93
N LEU A 9 -6.83 0.11 -0.94
CA LEU A 9 -5.52 0.75 -0.76
C LEU A 9 -4.42 -0.20 -1.25
N ILE A 10 -3.56 0.31 -2.15
CA ILE A 10 -2.42 -0.45 -2.69
C ILE A 10 -1.14 0.32 -2.37
N THR A 11 -0.23 -0.31 -1.63
CA THR A 11 1.12 0.23 -1.39
C THR A 11 2.11 -0.24 -2.46
N GLY A 12 3.17 0.52 -2.70
CA GLY A 12 4.14 0.19 -3.74
C GLY A 12 3.53 0.14 -5.16
N ALA A 13 2.50 0.95 -5.40
CA ALA A 13 1.70 0.93 -6.62
C ALA A 13 2.49 1.29 -7.90
N THR A 14 3.65 1.91 -7.74
CA THR A 14 4.52 2.34 -8.85
C THR A 14 5.52 1.28 -9.30
N GLY A 15 5.64 0.17 -8.60
CA GLY A 15 6.43 -1.00 -8.98
C GLY A 15 5.71 -1.89 -10.02
N GLY A 16 6.41 -2.88 -10.57
CA GLY A 16 5.84 -3.76 -11.60
C GLY A 16 4.57 -4.48 -11.14
N ILE A 17 4.63 -5.17 -9.99
CA ILE A 17 3.48 -5.87 -9.41
C ILE A 17 2.38 -4.86 -9.03
N GLY A 18 2.76 -3.76 -8.35
CA GLY A 18 1.80 -2.74 -7.92
C GLY A 18 1.03 -2.11 -9.08
N ASN A 19 1.71 -1.79 -10.17
CA ASN A 19 1.07 -1.24 -11.37
C ASN A 19 0.08 -2.23 -11.99
N SER A 20 0.46 -3.50 -12.11
CA SER A 20 -0.43 -4.56 -12.61
C SER A 20 -1.65 -4.77 -11.71
N LEU A 21 -1.49 -4.63 -10.39
CA LEU A 21 -2.61 -4.68 -9.44
C LEU A 21 -3.55 -3.48 -9.63
N VAL A 22 -3.03 -2.27 -9.81
CA VAL A 22 -3.84 -1.07 -10.08
C VAL A 22 -4.66 -1.28 -11.35
N GLU A 23 -4.03 -1.71 -12.45
CA GLU A 23 -4.72 -2.02 -13.70
C GLU A 23 -5.84 -3.04 -13.51
N LYS A 24 -5.53 -4.16 -12.88
CA LYS A 24 -6.48 -5.25 -12.65
C LYS A 24 -7.71 -4.79 -11.84
N PHE A 25 -7.47 -4.11 -10.72
CA PHE A 25 -8.55 -3.63 -9.86
C PHE A 25 -9.35 -2.47 -10.49
N ASN A 26 -8.69 -1.61 -11.29
CA ASN A 26 -9.37 -0.58 -12.06
C ASN A 26 -10.34 -1.20 -13.09
N ASN A 27 -9.90 -2.23 -13.81
CA ASN A 27 -10.72 -2.95 -14.78
C ASN A 27 -11.89 -3.70 -14.12
N LEU A 28 -11.76 -4.08 -12.86
CA LEU A 28 -12.84 -4.67 -12.05
C LEU A 28 -13.80 -3.64 -11.45
N GLY A 29 -13.60 -2.36 -11.72
CA GLY A 29 -14.46 -1.27 -11.26
C GLY A 29 -14.31 -0.92 -9.78
N CYS A 30 -13.12 -1.14 -9.20
CA CYS A 30 -12.82 -0.76 -7.84
C CYS A 30 -12.49 0.73 -7.71
N SER A 31 -12.72 1.29 -6.52
CA SER A 31 -12.22 2.61 -6.13
C SER A 31 -10.84 2.43 -5.50
N ILE A 32 -9.80 3.01 -6.10
CA ILE A 32 -8.42 2.72 -5.74
C ILE A 32 -7.74 3.96 -5.16
N PHE A 33 -7.06 3.76 -4.02
CA PHE A 33 -6.05 4.66 -3.49
C PHE A 33 -4.68 3.98 -3.66
N ALA A 34 -3.81 4.59 -4.46
CA ALA A 34 -2.51 4.06 -4.80
C ALA A 34 -1.41 4.92 -4.17
N THR A 35 -0.45 4.30 -3.49
CA THR A 35 0.67 5.02 -2.88
C THR A 35 2.02 4.43 -3.26
N GLY A 36 3.02 5.27 -3.23
CA GLY A 36 4.42 4.96 -3.48
C GLY A 36 5.31 6.13 -3.09
N THR A 37 6.61 6.01 -3.30
CA THR A 37 7.60 7.05 -2.95
C THR A 37 8.04 7.92 -4.13
N ASN A 38 7.81 7.46 -5.36
CA ASN A 38 8.19 8.18 -6.57
C ASN A 38 7.01 8.95 -7.15
N GLU A 39 7.08 10.28 -7.06
CA GLU A 39 6.01 11.21 -7.44
C GLU A 39 5.73 11.19 -8.95
N GLU A 40 6.79 11.22 -9.78
CA GLU A 40 6.65 11.17 -11.24
C GLU A 40 5.94 9.90 -11.73
N LYS A 41 6.27 8.74 -11.12
CA LYS A 41 5.60 7.47 -11.42
C LYS A 41 4.14 7.47 -10.94
N LEU A 42 3.84 8.12 -9.82
CA LEU A 42 2.46 8.28 -9.34
C LEU A 42 1.65 9.17 -10.28
N ASP A 43 2.23 10.27 -10.77
CA ASP A 43 1.58 11.16 -11.75
C ASP A 43 1.30 10.43 -13.06
N LYS A 44 2.26 9.63 -13.53
CA LYS A 44 2.07 8.78 -14.71
C LYS A 44 0.95 7.75 -14.49
N LEU A 45 0.92 7.14 -13.31
CA LEU A 45 -0.14 6.19 -12.94
C LEU A 45 -1.51 6.87 -12.95
N LYS A 46 -1.60 8.09 -12.39
CA LYS A 46 -2.82 8.91 -12.37
C LYS A 46 -3.27 9.30 -13.78
N LYS A 47 -2.34 9.62 -14.69
CA LYS A 47 -2.66 9.91 -16.09
C LYS A 47 -3.25 8.70 -16.80
N ASN A 48 -2.69 7.51 -16.56
CA ASN A 48 -3.18 6.26 -17.17
C ASN A 48 -4.54 5.84 -16.60
N TYR A 49 -4.80 6.12 -15.32
CA TYR A 49 -6.03 5.74 -14.61
C TYR A 49 -6.64 6.97 -13.90
N PRO A 50 -7.33 7.86 -14.63
CA PRO A 50 -7.79 9.15 -14.09
C PRO A 50 -8.71 9.08 -12.87
N LYS A 51 -9.38 7.94 -12.66
CA LYS A 51 -10.33 7.75 -11.56
C LYS A 51 -9.68 7.36 -10.24
N ILE A 52 -8.44 6.87 -10.25
CA ILE A 52 -7.76 6.48 -9.00
C ILE A 52 -7.30 7.70 -8.22
N ILE A 53 -7.13 7.55 -6.93
CA ILE A 53 -6.48 8.54 -6.07
C ILE A 53 -5.01 8.11 -5.91
N VAL A 54 -4.09 9.05 -6.07
CA VAL A 54 -2.66 8.79 -5.84
C VAL A 54 -2.14 9.73 -4.76
N GLU A 55 -1.24 9.23 -3.94
CA GLU A 55 -0.55 10.05 -2.93
C GLU A 55 0.83 9.46 -2.63
N LYS A 56 1.83 10.33 -2.56
CA LYS A 56 3.16 9.96 -2.10
C LYS A 56 3.15 9.73 -0.60
N PHE A 57 3.65 8.58 -0.18
CA PHE A 57 3.78 8.23 1.23
C PHE A 57 5.00 7.32 1.45
N LYS A 58 5.75 7.60 2.52
CA LYS A 58 6.88 6.79 2.96
C LYS A 58 6.46 5.90 4.11
N LEU A 59 6.56 4.60 3.91
CA LEU A 59 6.12 3.62 4.91
C LEU A 59 7.01 3.55 6.16
N ASP A 60 8.25 4.00 6.09
CA ASP A 60 9.15 4.13 7.25
C ASP A 60 8.80 5.32 8.17
N GLU A 61 7.91 6.20 7.74
CA GLU A 61 7.33 7.24 8.60
C GLU A 61 6.21 6.68 9.48
N HIS A 62 6.54 5.73 10.35
CA HIS A 62 5.59 4.93 11.13
C HIS A 62 4.56 5.75 11.91
N LYS A 63 4.97 6.92 12.46
CA LYS A 63 4.10 7.83 13.22
C LYS A 63 2.96 8.41 12.37
N ASN A 64 3.12 8.44 11.06
CA ASN A 64 2.17 9.03 10.12
C ASN A 64 1.20 7.99 9.54
N ILE A 65 1.42 6.69 9.77
CA ILE A 65 0.61 5.62 9.15
C ILE A 65 -0.85 5.69 9.60
N GLU A 66 -1.14 5.94 10.88
CA GLU A 66 -2.51 6.04 11.35
C GLU A 66 -3.28 7.16 10.65
N ASN A 67 -2.68 8.34 10.55
CA ASN A 67 -3.27 9.48 9.85
C ASN A 67 -3.41 9.22 8.35
N PHE A 68 -2.45 8.53 7.75
CA PHE A 68 -2.51 8.14 6.34
C PHE A 68 -3.69 7.20 6.06
N ILE A 69 -3.92 6.20 6.91
CA ILE A 69 -5.08 5.30 6.80
C ILE A 69 -6.39 6.06 7.01
N GLU A 70 -6.45 6.98 7.99
CA GLU A 70 -7.63 7.83 8.20
C GLU A 70 -7.96 8.64 6.94
N LYS A 71 -6.99 9.33 6.38
CA LYS A 71 -7.12 10.12 5.16
C LYS A 71 -7.56 9.26 3.97
N THR A 72 -6.97 8.07 3.81
CA THR A 72 -7.34 7.12 2.78
C THR A 72 -8.81 6.70 2.91
N HIS A 73 -9.22 6.34 4.13
CA HIS A 73 -10.60 5.97 4.44
C HIS A 73 -11.59 7.10 4.09
N LEU A 74 -11.26 8.34 4.45
CA LEU A 74 -12.10 9.51 4.13
C LEU A 74 -12.19 9.74 2.62
N LYS A 75 -11.07 9.73 1.90
CA LYS A 75 -11.04 9.98 0.45
C LYS A 75 -11.74 8.90 -0.37
N LEU A 76 -11.69 7.64 0.07
CA LEU A 76 -12.39 6.52 -0.56
C LEU A 76 -13.84 6.36 -0.08
N ASN A 77 -14.24 7.08 0.98
CA ASN A 77 -15.48 6.85 1.70
C ASN A 77 -15.61 5.40 2.18
N GLY A 78 -14.54 4.90 2.79
CA GLY A 78 -14.40 3.53 3.32
C GLY A 78 -13.08 2.87 2.97
N LEU A 79 -12.83 1.69 3.51
CA LEU A 79 -11.68 0.84 3.18
C LEU A 79 -12.10 -0.63 3.29
N ASP A 80 -12.17 -1.31 2.15
CA ASP A 80 -12.59 -2.71 2.06
C ASP A 80 -11.40 -3.66 1.93
N ILE A 81 -10.35 -3.24 1.22
CA ILE A 81 -9.20 -4.09 0.89
C ILE A 81 -7.91 -3.31 1.08
N LEU A 82 -6.96 -3.90 1.79
CA LEU A 82 -5.58 -3.43 1.87
C LEU A 82 -4.68 -4.41 1.12
N VAL A 83 -3.85 -3.90 0.22
CA VAL A 83 -2.79 -4.65 -0.44
C VAL A 83 -1.44 -4.08 -0.03
N ASN A 84 -0.76 -4.76 0.87
CA ASN A 84 0.62 -4.48 1.25
C ASN A 84 1.55 -5.11 0.20
N ASN A 85 1.92 -4.31 -0.81
CA ASN A 85 2.81 -4.72 -1.89
C ASN A 85 4.15 -3.98 -1.87
N ALA A 86 4.25 -2.88 -1.13
CA ALA A 86 5.52 -2.18 -0.97
C ALA A 86 6.53 -3.04 -0.23
N GLY A 87 7.76 -3.03 -0.70
CA GLY A 87 8.89 -3.68 -0.07
C GLY A 87 10.19 -3.22 -0.72
N ILE A 88 11.27 -3.38 0.00
CA ILE A 88 12.64 -3.12 -0.46
C ILE A 88 13.52 -4.33 -0.20
N THR A 89 14.57 -4.44 -0.99
CA THR A 89 15.70 -5.34 -0.77
C THR A 89 16.98 -4.53 -0.64
N LEU A 90 17.81 -4.87 0.32
CA LEU A 90 19.15 -4.31 0.51
C LEU A 90 20.12 -5.48 0.73
N ASP A 91 20.32 -6.25 -0.36
CA ASP A 91 21.05 -7.50 -0.31
C ASP A 91 22.56 -7.25 -0.18
N ASN A 92 23.19 -7.98 0.72
CA ASN A 92 24.64 -8.01 0.89
C ASN A 92 25.07 -9.34 1.54
N LEU A 93 26.36 -9.64 1.51
CA LEU A 93 26.91 -10.69 2.36
C LEU A 93 26.64 -10.36 3.83
N SER A 94 26.27 -11.35 4.65
CA SER A 94 25.94 -11.13 6.08
C SER A 94 27.00 -10.32 6.82
N ILE A 95 28.28 -10.62 6.54
CA ILE A 95 29.42 -9.93 7.19
C ILE A 95 29.60 -8.46 6.75
N ARG A 96 28.92 -8.04 5.69
CA ARG A 96 28.96 -6.68 5.14
C ARG A 96 27.63 -5.95 5.29
N LEU A 97 26.58 -6.64 5.73
CA LEU A 97 25.26 -6.03 5.95
C LEU A 97 25.35 -5.11 7.18
N THR A 98 25.03 -3.85 6.98
CA THR A 98 25.02 -2.87 8.07
C THR A 98 23.75 -2.98 8.90
N GLU A 99 23.82 -2.62 10.18
CA GLU A 99 22.65 -2.55 11.05
C GLU A 99 21.60 -1.56 10.51
N GLU A 100 22.03 -0.47 9.88
CA GLU A 100 21.14 0.51 9.25
C GLU A 100 20.33 -0.13 8.11
N ASN A 101 21.00 -0.87 7.21
CA ASN A 101 20.32 -1.55 6.10
C ASN A 101 19.37 -2.63 6.60
N TRP A 102 19.81 -3.41 7.60
CA TRP A 102 18.96 -4.40 8.27
C TRP A 102 17.71 -3.75 8.85
N LYS A 103 17.88 -2.71 9.64
CA LYS A 103 16.77 -1.98 10.27
C LYS A 103 15.82 -1.40 9.22
N LYS A 104 16.36 -0.79 8.17
CA LYS A 104 15.55 -0.21 7.09
C LYS A 104 14.67 -1.24 6.38
N VAL A 105 15.21 -2.44 6.11
CA VAL A 105 14.42 -3.53 5.51
C VAL A 105 13.30 -3.96 6.46
N LEU A 106 13.58 -4.14 7.76
CA LEU A 106 12.55 -4.49 8.74
C LEU A 106 11.50 -3.39 8.90
N ASP A 107 11.92 -2.13 8.95
CA ASP A 107 11.03 -0.99 9.11
C ASP A 107 10.02 -0.88 7.96
N ILE A 108 10.46 -1.09 6.72
CA ILE A 108 9.59 -0.99 5.55
C ILE A 108 8.82 -2.29 5.28
N ASN A 109 9.48 -3.46 5.34
CA ASN A 109 8.83 -4.70 4.92
C ASN A 109 7.97 -5.35 6.00
N LEU A 110 8.31 -5.15 7.28
CA LEU A 110 7.65 -5.82 8.41
C LEU A 110 6.89 -4.84 9.29
N THR A 111 7.57 -3.86 9.88
CA THR A 111 6.96 -2.94 10.85
C THR A 111 5.84 -2.12 10.21
N SER A 112 6.09 -1.56 9.02
CA SER A 112 5.06 -0.80 8.32
C SER A 112 3.89 -1.68 7.90
N THR A 113 4.14 -2.90 7.43
CA THR A 113 3.08 -3.86 7.08
C THR A 113 2.19 -4.17 8.28
N PHE A 114 2.79 -4.41 9.45
CA PHE A 114 2.04 -4.59 10.70
C PHE A 114 1.17 -3.37 11.02
N LEU A 115 1.73 -2.16 10.96
CA LEU A 115 1.00 -0.93 11.27
C LEU A 115 -0.11 -0.63 10.26
N MET A 116 0.14 -0.84 8.96
CA MET A 116 -0.87 -0.74 7.91
C MET A 116 -2.04 -1.69 8.16
N CYS A 117 -1.76 -2.95 8.51
CA CYS A 117 -2.78 -3.92 8.90
C CYS A 117 -3.56 -3.45 10.13
N LYS A 118 -2.86 -3.07 11.20
CA LYS A 118 -3.45 -2.64 12.48
C LYS A 118 -4.46 -1.51 12.29
N TYR A 119 -4.07 -0.44 11.59
CA TYR A 119 -4.93 0.72 11.42
C TYR A 119 -6.04 0.50 10.38
N SER A 120 -5.78 -0.31 9.34
CA SER A 120 -6.81 -0.70 8.38
C SER A 120 -7.90 -1.57 9.02
N ILE A 121 -7.52 -2.52 9.87
CA ILE A 121 -8.46 -3.38 10.62
C ILE A 121 -9.40 -2.52 11.48
N LYS A 122 -8.91 -1.47 12.14
CA LYS A 122 -9.77 -0.54 12.90
C LYS A 122 -10.90 0.06 12.04
N LYS A 123 -10.64 0.33 10.75
CA LYS A 123 -11.65 0.86 9.82
C LYS A 123 -12.59 -0.24 9.30
N MET A 124 -12.04 -1.41 9.00
CA MET A 124 -12.78 -2.56 8.49
C MET A 124 -13.75 -3.13 9.51
N LEU A 125 -13.39 -3.12 10.80
CA LEU A 125 -14.23 -3.61 11.90
C LEU A 125 -15.58 -2.89 11.98
N LYS A 126 -15.60 -1.58 11.74
CA LYS A 126 -16.85 -0.80 11.77
C LYS A 126 -17.87 -1.30 10.77
N ASN A 127 -17.43 -1.77 9.61
CA ASN A 127 -18.28 -2.29 8.55
C ASN A 127 -18.41 -3.82 8.59
N ARG A 128 -17.76 -4.49 9.57
CA ARG A 128 -17.69 -5.96 9.71
C ARG A 128 -17.26 -6.64 8.40
N TYR A 129 -16.43 -5.95 7.61
CA TYR A 129 -15.90 -6.43 6.34
C TYR A 129 -14.48 -5.88 6.12
N GLY A 130 -13.59 -6.73 5.66
CA GLY A 130 -12.24 -6.35 5.24
C GLY A 130 -11.48 -7.54 4.68
N LYS A 131 -10.55 -7.25 3.78
CA LYS A 131 -9.57 -8.18 3.23
C LYS A 131 -8.19 -7.57 3.29
N ILE A 132 -7.20 -8.35 3.68
CA ILE A 132 -5.79 -7.93 3.68
C ILE A 132 -5.01 -8.93 2.83
N VAL A 133 -4.22 -8.41 1.91
CA VAL A 133 -3.31 -9.17 1.07
C VAL A 133 -1.89 -8.66 1.33
N ASN A 134 -1.02 -9.53 1.80
CA ASN A 134 0.40 -9.24 1.97
C ASN A 134 1.17 -9.93 0.84
N ILE A 135 1.86 -9.15 0.00
CA ILE A 135 2.74 -9.67 -1.04
C ILE A 135 4.10 -9.92 -0.40
N THR A 136 4.54 -11.14 -0.42
CA THR A 136 5.82 -11.57 0.15
C THR A 136 6.61 -12.37 -0.86
N SER A 137 7.88 -12.60 -0.59
CA SER A 137 8.77 -13.46 -1.36
C SER A 137 9.57 -14.36 -0.41
N ILE A 138 10.04 -15.45 -0.94
CA ILE A 138 11.01 -16.36 -0.30
C ILE A 138 12.40 -16.06 -0.81
#